data_45dc1fddecb65605565afa8869b37e19
#
_entry.id   45dc1fddecb65605565afa8869b37e19
#
_cell.length_a   1.000
_cell.length_b   1.000
_cell.length_c   1.000
_cell.angle_alpha   90.00
_cell.angle_beta   90.00
_cell.angle_gamma   90.00
#
_symmetry.space_group_name_H-M   'P 1'
#
loop_
_entity.id
_entity.type
_entity.pdbx_description
1 polymer ?
#
loop_
_entity_poly.entity_id
_entity_poly.type
_entity_poly.pdbx_seq_one_letter_code
_entity_poly.pdbx_strand_id
1 'polypeptide(L)'
;PYGCIIDVDAGFDDGIVAGTGPYIAVDCQSDDHLTLVKNEDYWGGDVKVDNVIVKSFSDGSALTAALQTGDIQGTYGLQYDNYALFDGNPDYQISSVATSRCFFGQFNMKSELMQDQNVRKAIEMGIDKDGFCSVIMEGRGVPAVGAFPSSFSYGNDAVKAPSYDPEEAKKLLEESGWTDTDGDGYADKDGKKLSITWLTYPTRLEQPKLAEYAQSTLKDIGIEVNVNNTADHATYAKNGEFDVYVSSLTTAPTGDPEYFFTSTVV
;
A
#
# COMPACT_ATOMS: atom_id res chain seq x y z
N PRO A 1 -1.24 14.70 9.74
CA PRO A 1 -2.42 14.61 10.64
C PRO A 1 -2.10 14.86 12.10
N TYR A 2 -0.84 15.04 12.51
CA TYR A 2 -0.40 15.26 13.88
C TYR A 2 -0.14 16.74 14.20
N GLY A 3 -0.81 17.67 13.62
CA GLY A 3 -0.59 19.11 13.83
C GLY A 3 -1.88 19.91 13.64
N CYS A 4 -3.03 19.29 13.90
CA CYS A 4 -4.30 19.99 13.80
C CYS A 4 -4.38 21.05 14.90
N ILE A 5 -4.79 22.26 14.53
CA ILE A 5 -5.12 23.31 15.47
C ILE A 5 -6.56 23.06 15.92
N ILE A 6 -6.75 22.90 17.22
CA ILE A 6 -8.05 22.62 17.85
C ILE A 6 -8.32 23.62 18.98
N ASP A 7 -9.59 23.89 19.22
CA ASP A 7 -10.03 24.62 20.42
C ASP A 7 -10.18 23.63 21.59
N VAL A 8 -9.26 23.69 22.53
CA VAL A 8 -9.25 22.80 23.70
C VAL A 8 -10.34 23.17 24.73
N ASP A 9 -10.83 24.38 24.68
CA ASP A 9 -11.87 24.88 25.61
C ASP A 9 -13.28 24.51 25.12
N ALA A 10 -13.43 24.15 23.85
CA ALA A 10 -14.72 23.71 23.29
C ALA A 10 -15.14 22.28 23.70
N GLY A 11 -14.23 21.53 24.37
CA GLY A 11 -14.47 20.15 24.79
C GLY A 11 -14.28 19.13 23.67
N PHE A 12 -14.51 17.85 24.01
CA PHE A 12 -14.36 16.69 23.11
C PHE A 12 -15.60 15.78 23.25
N ASP A 13 -16.79 16.34 23.06
CA ASP A 13 -18.03 15.61 23.22
C ASP A 13 -18.22 14.65 22.03
N ASP A 14 -18.53 13.39 22.32
CA ASP A 14 -18.79 12.32 21.33
C ASP A 14 -17.72 12.14 20.23
N GLY A 15 -16.45 12.48 20.54
CA GLY A 15 -15.35 12.38 19.57
C GLY A 15 -15.30 13.54 18.56
N ILE A 16 -16.15 14.53 18.71
CA ILE A 16 -16.17 15.74 17.89
C ILE A 16 -15.17 16.75 18.44
N VAL A 17 -14.35 17.31 17.58
CA VAL A 17 -13.30 18.26 17.90
C VAL A 17 -13.54 19.56 17.13
N ALA A 18 -13.56 20.68 17.85
CA ALA A 18 -13.61 22.00 17.23
C ALA A 18 -12.25 22.34 16.61
N GLY A 19 -12.24 22.47 15.30
CA GLY A 19 -11.06 22.80 14.50
C GLY A 19 -11.24 24.10 13.72
N THR A 20 -10.26 24.43 12.89
CA THR A 20 -10.25 25.64 12.05
C THR A 20 -10.59 25.36 10.58
N GLY A 21 -11.21 24.22 10.29
CA GLY A 21 -11.52 23.74 8.95
C GLY A 21 -12.75 24.40 8.31
N PRO A 22 -13.00 24.11 7.02
CA PRO A 22 -14.17 24.64 6.29
C PRO A 22 -15.50 24.05 6.74
N TYR A 23 -15.48 22.99 7.53
CA TYR A 23 -16.67 22.33 8.05
C TYR A 23 -16.57 22.12 9.55
N ILE A 24 -17.73 22.12 10.19
CA ILE A 24 -17.95 21.80 11.60
C ILE A 24 -18.63 20.44 11.67
N ALA A 25 -18.09 19.51 12.45
CA ALA A 25 -18.72 18.23 12.74
C ALA A 25 -19.87 18.46 13.74
N VAL A 26 -21.06 17.95 13.43
CA VAL A 26 -22.26 18.13 14.26
C VAL A 26 -22.85 16.81 14.73
N ASP A 27 -22.48 15.70 14.11
CA ASP A 27 -22.87 14.35 14.49
C ASP A 27 -21.81 13.35 14.04
N CYS A 28 -21.49 12.38 14.90
CA CYS A 28 -20.50 11.34 14.60
C CYS A 28 -20.95 10.01 15.22
N GLN A 29 -21.22 9.03 14.36
CA GLN A 29 -21.49 7.67 14.80
C GLN A 29 -20.38 6.75 14.26
N SER A 30 -19.64 6.13 15.17
CA SER A 30 -18.54 5.22 14.80
C SER A 30 -19.03 4.12 13.86
N ASP A 31 -18.23 3.84 12.82
CA ASP A 31 -18.47 2.83 11.78
C ASP A 31 -19.74 3.05 10.93
N ASP A 32 -20.41 4.18 11.06
CA ASP A 32 -21.59 4.54 10.30
C ASP A 32 -21.38 5.85 9.53
N HIS A 33 -21.43 7.01 10.21
CA HIS A 33 -21.33 8.28 9.49
C HIS A 33 -20.73 9.43 10.33
N LEU A 34 -20.30 10.48 9.62
CA LEU A 34 -19.94 11.79 10.16
C LEU A 34 -20.71 12.85 9.39
N THR A 35 -21.51 13.66 10.10
CA THR A 35 -22.25 14.79 9.54
C THR A 35 -21.49 16.09 9.75
N LEU A 36 -21.26 16.81 8.69
CA LEU A 36 -20.52 18.06 8.63
C LEU A 36 -21.41 19.17 8.10
N VAL A 37 -21.39 20.32 8.73
CA VAL A 37 -22.03 21.55 8.24
C VAL A 37 -20.97 22.59 7.90
N LYS A 38 -21.27 23.47 6.97
CA LYS A 38 -20.39 24.57 6.58
C LYS A 38 -20.02 25.44 7.76
N ASN A 39 -18.75 25.79 7.86
CA ASN A 39 -18.24 26.79 8.80
C ASN A 39 -18.33 28.17 8.13
N GLU A 40 -19.29 28.99 8.58
CA GLU A 40 -19.52 30.32 8.02
C GLU A 40 -18.36 31.30 8.34
N ASP A 41 -17.60 31.01 9.40
CA ASP A 41 -16.43 31.79 9.83
C ASP A 41 -15.10 31.25 9.27
N TYR A 42 -15.16 30.40 8.22
CA TYR A 42 -13.96 29.81 7.67
C TYR A 42 -13.06 30.85 7.00
N TRP A 43 -11.83 30.94 7.49
CA TRP A 43 -10.83 31.94 7.07
C TRP A 43 -10.26 31.70 5.64
N GLY A 44 -10.42 30.52 5.07
CA GLY A 44 -9.79 30.12 3.81
C GLY A 44 -10.64 30.42 2.56
N GLY A 45 -11.77 31.12 2.68
CA GLY A 45 -12.64 31.52 1.58
C GLY A 45 -13.97 30.76 1.54
N ASP A 46 -14.70 30.95 0.44
CA ASP A 46 -16.06 30.41 0.30
C ASP A 46 -16.12 28.90 0.24
N VAL A 47 -16.93 28.31 1.12
CA VAL A 47 -17.30 26.90 1.12
C VAL A 47 -18.55 26.71 0.27
N LYS A 48 -18.46 25.91 -0.79
CA LYS A 48 -19.52 25.80 -1.81
C LYS A 48 -20.63 24.81 -1.46
N VAL A 49 -20.36 23.86 -0.58
CA VAL A 49 -21.29 22.80 -0.18
C VAL A 49 -21.67 23.03 1.28
N ASP A 50 -22.97 23.17 1.56
CA ASP A 50 -23.42 23.51 2.91
C ASP A 50 -23.36 22.34 3.88
N ASN A 51 -23.66 21.12 3.42
CA ASN A 51 -23.69 19.92 4.24
C ASN A 51 -22.94 18.77 3.55
N VAL A 52 -22.14 18.02 4.32
CA VAL A 52 -21.44 16.83 3.88
C VAL A 52 -21.71 15.71 4.86
N ILE A 53 -22.11 14.54 4.35
CA ILE A 53 -22.24 13.32 5.13
C ILE A 53 -21.17 12.34 4.65
N VAL A 54 -20.22 12.02 5.50
CA VAL A 54 -19.19 10.98 5.25
C VAL A 54 -19.73 9.66 5.79
N LYS A 55 -19.98 8.70 4.91
CA LYS A 55 -20.48 7.37 5.27
C LYS A 55 -19.33 6.36 5.30
N SER A 56 -19.34 5.47 6.28
CA SER A 56 -18.39 4.37 6.39
C SER A 56 -18.92 3.13 5.65
N PHE A 57 -18.04 2.46 4.91
CA PHE A 57 -18.33 1.19 4.26
C PHE A 57 -17.24 0.17 4.61
N SER A 58 -17.64 -0.96 5.13
CA SER A 58 -16.73 -2.07 5.46
C SER A 58 -16.38 -2.96 4.25
N ASP A 59 -17.15 -2.82 3.15
CA ASP A 59 -17.06 -3.64 1.94
C ASP A 59 -17.03 -2.76 0.69
N GLY A 60 -16.04 -3.00 -0.18
CA GLY A 60 -15.86 -2.27 -1.44
C GLY A 60 -16.98 -2.50 -2.45
N SER A 61 -17.67 -3.64 -2.40
CA SER A 61 -18.84 -3.89 -3.28
C SER A 61 -20.03 -3.04 -2.85
N ALA A 62 -20.27 -2.90 -1.55
CA ALA A 62 -21.30 -2.01 -1.01
C ALA A 62 -21.01 -0.54 -1.35
N LEU A 63 -19.74 -0.13 -1.24
CA LEU A 63 -19.29 1.19 -1.64
C LEU A 63 -19.57 1.49 -3.13
N THR A 64 -19.22 0.52 -3.99
CA THR A 64 -19.45 0.61 -5.44
C THR A 64 -20.95 0.73 -5.76
N ALA A 65 -21.79 -0.10 -5.13
CA ALA A 65 -23.22 -0.06 -5.32
C ALA A 65 -23.85 1.28 -4.86
N ALA A 66 -23.40 1.80 -3.71
CA ALA A 66 -23.87 3.08 -3.19
C ALA A 66 -23.53 4.25 -4.14
N LEU A 67 -22.35 4.21 -4.80
CA LEU A 67 -21.99 5.20 -5.82
C LEU A 67 -22.84 5.05 -7.07
N GLN A 68 -23.11 3.82 -7.54
CA GLN A 68 -23.94 3.57 -8.73
C GLN A 68 -25.42 3.96 -8.54
N THR A 69 -25.95 3.77 -7.33
CA THR A 69 -27.34 4.13 -7.00
C THR A 69 -27.52 5.62 -6.69
N GLY A 70 -26.43 6.36 -6.52
CA GLY A 70 -26.44 7.77 -6.12
C GLY A 70 -26.67 8.00 -4.62
N ASP A 71 -26.62 6.95 -3.81
CA ASP A 71 -26.67 7.06 -2.34
C ASP A 71 -25.49 7.83 -1.77
N ILE A 72 -24.39 7.84 -2.50
CA ILE A 72 -23.23 8.71 -2.30
C ILE A 72 -22.86 9.40 -3.62
N GLN A 73 -22.36 10.63 -3.55
CA GLN A 73 -21.99 11.45 -4.71
C GLN A 73 -20.49 11.44 -4.98
N GLY A 74 -19.71 10.86 -4.11
CA GLY A 74 -18.26 10.75 -4.28
C GLY A 74 -17.67 9.73 -3.33
N THR A 75 -16.54 9.17 -3.72
CA THR A 75 -15.81 8.21 -2.90
C THR A 75 -14.30 8.34 -3.11
N TYR A 76 -13.56 7.91 -2.12
CA TYR A 76 -12.12 7.71 -2.16
C TYR A 76 -11.82 6.24 -1.86
N GLY A 77 -10.95 5.61 -2.65
CA GLY A 77 -10.53 4.22 -2.39
C GLY A 77 -11.45 3.15 -3.00
N LEU A 78 -12.05 3.45 -4.16
CA LEU A 78 -12.74 2.43 -4.95
C LEU A 78 -11.78 1.29 -5.32
N GLN A 79 -12.28 0.05 -5.34
CA GLN A 79 -11.49 -1.10 -5.79
C GLN A 79 -11.13 -0.95 -7.28
N TYR A 80 -9.92 -1.38 -7.67
CA TYR A 80 -9.41 -1.19 -9.04
C TYR A 80 -10.33 -1.83 -10.08
N ASP A 81 -10.79 -3.04 -9.85
CA ASP A 81 -11.69 -3.81 -10.72
C ASP A 81 -13.02 -3.10 -10.98
N ASN A 82 -13.40 -2.15 -10.12
CA ASN A 82 -14.67 -1.44 -10.21
C ASN A 82 -14.56 -0.11 -10.96
N TYR A 83 -13.35 0.38 -11.25
CA TYR A 83 -13.19 1.63 -12.02
C TYR A 83 -13.80 1.55 -13.41
N ALA A 84 -13.71 0.38 -14.05
CA ALA A 84 -14.30 0.15 -15.39
C ALA A 84 -15.82 0.40 -15.44
N LEU A 85 -16.53 0.35 -14.30
CA LEU A 85 -17.95 0.64 -14.21
C LEU A 85 -18.27 2.14 -14.37
N PHE A 86 -17.27 2.99 -14.12
CA PHE A 86 -17.42 4.45 -14.10
C PHE A 86 -16.59 5.12 -15.19
N ASP A 87 -15.54 4.45 -15.67
CA ASP A 87 -14.62 5.01 -16.66
C ASP A 87 -15.33 5.23 -18.01
N GLY A 88 -15.14 6.43 -18.57
CA GLY A 88 -15.82 6.83 -19.81
C GLY A 88 -17.33 7.13 -19.68
N ASN A 89 -17.92 6.97 -18.51
CA ASN A 89 -19.31 7.33 -18.27
C ASN A 89 -19.40 8.84 -17.95
N PRO A 90 -20.18 9.65 -18.75
CA PRO A 90 -20.26 11.10 -18.58
C PRO A 90 -20.88 11.56 -17.26
N ASP A 91 -21.59 10.67 -16.54
CA ASP A 91 -22.19 10.98 -15.25
C ASP A 91 -21.19 10.95 -14.10
N TYR A 92 -19.96 10.44 -14.34
CA TYR A 92 -18.92 10.31 -13.33
C TYR A 92 -17.63 11.00 -13.76
N GLN A 93 -16.92 11.53 -12.78
CA GLN A 93 -15.56 12.05 -12.96
C GLN A 93 -14.59 11.27 -12.10
N ILE A 94 -13.58 10.66 -12.73
CA ILE A 94 -12.46 10.01 -12.03
C ILE A 94 -11.30 10.99 -12.01
N SER A 95 -10.82 11.31 -10.79
CA SER A 95 -9.60 12.10 -10.59
C SER A 95 -8.53 11.21 -9.94
N SER A 96 -7.37 11.13 -10.56
CA SER A 96 -6.23 10.35 -10.06
C SER A 96 -4.98 11.21 -10.04
N VAL A 97 -4.30 11.22 -8.90
CA VAL A 97 -3.08 12.01 -8.69
C VAL A 97 -2.02 11.12 -8.05
N ALA A 98 -0.82 11.12 -8.63
CA ALA A 98 0.32 10.45 -8.03
C ALA A 98 0.66 11.09 -6.68
N THR A 99 0.89 10.24 -5.68
CA THR A 99 1.22 10.65 -4.32
C THR A 99 2.59 10.10 -3.91
N SER A 100 3.09 10.48 -2.73
CA SER A 100 4.28 9.88 -2.14
C SER A 100 4.00 8.54 -1.42
N ARG A 101 2.84 7.92 -1.63
CA ARG A 101 2.57 6.59 -1.10
C ARG A 101 3.33 5.55 -1.91
N CYS A 102 4.14 4.77 -1.20
CA CYS A 102 4.91 3.68 -1.77
C CYS A 102 4.55 2.38 -1.06
N PHE A 103 4.41 1.31 -1.82
CA PHE A 103 4.37 -0.07 -1.33
C PHE A 103 5.78 -0.63 -1.47
N PHE A 104 6.33 -1.17 -0.41
CA PHE A 104 7.70 -1.66 -0.39
C PHE A 104 7.86 -2.87 0.52
N GLY A 105 8.81 -3.73 0.19
CA GLY A 105 9.21 -4.87 1.00
C GLY A 105 10.41 -4.51 1.88
N GLN A 106 10.35 -4.93 3.13
CA GLN A 106 11.47 -4.89 4.08
C GLN A 106 11.96 -6.31 4.31
N PHE A 107 13.23 -6.56 4.07
CA PHE A 107 13.86 -7.83 4.37
C PHE A 107 14.18 -7.93 5.86
N ASN A 108 13.83 -9.06 6.48
CA ASN A 108 14.22 -9.35 7.84
C ASN A 108 15.68 -9.77 7.90
N MET A 109 16.56 -8.84 8.20
CA MET A 109 18.01 -9.11 8.25
C MET A 109 18.43 -10.05 9.40
N LYS A 110 17.49 -10.48 10.27
CA LYS A 110 17.72 -11.54 11.26
C LYS A 110 17.39 -12.94 10.72
N SER A 111 16.65 -13.02 9.61
CA SER A 111 16.41 -14.29 8.92
C SER A 111 17.71 -14.78 8.25
N GLU A 112 18.01 -16.06 8.40
CA GLU A 112 19.19 -16.69 7.79
C GLU A 112 19.15 -16.57 6.25
N LEU A 113 17.98 -16.75 5.64
CA LEU A 113 17.78 -16.61 4.20
C LEU A 113 18.06 -15.19 3.72
N MET A 114 17.63 -14.20 4.49
CA MET A 114 17.78 -12.77 4.11
C MET A 114 19.21 -12.25 4.39
N GLN A 115 20.09 -13.01 5.00
CA GLN A 115 21.52 -12.68 5.09
C GLN A 115 22.22 -12.84 3.74
N ASP A 116 21.74 -13.74 2.89
CA ASP A 116 22.29 -13.95 1.56
C ASP A 116 21.86 -12.82 0.61
N GLN A 117 22.82 -12.06 0.10
CA GLN A 117 22.56 -10.95 -0.81
C GLN A 117 21.96 -11.42 -2.14
N ASN A 118 22.39 -12.60 -2.64
CA ASN A 118 21.87 -13.11 -3.91
C ASN A 118 20.40 -13.51 -3.78
N VAL A 119 20.00 -14.09 -2.63
CA VAL A 119 18.59 -14.40 -2.36
C VAL A 119 17.75 -13.11 -2.35
N ARG A 120 18.19 -12.05 -1.67
CA ARG A 120 17.47 -10.76 -1.68
C ARG A 120 17.36 -10.17 -3.09
N LYS A 121 18.45 -10.19 -3.87
CA LYS A 121 18.44 -9.71 -5.26
C LYS A 121 17.53 -10.57 -6.14
N ALA A 122 17.56 -11.88 -5.98
CA ALA A 122 16.69 -12.78 -6.73
C ALA A 122 15.21 -12.53 -6.43
N ILE A 123 14.83 -12.27 -5.17
CA ILE A 123 13.47 -11.86 -4.82
C ILE A 123 13.10 -10.56 -5.51
N GLU A 124 13.98 -9.55 -5.49
CA GLU A 124 13.71 -8.25 -6.12
C GLU A 124 13.56 -8.34 -7.63
N MET A 125 14.43 -9.12 -8.29
CA MET A 125 14.41 -9.34 -9.75
C MET A 125 13.33 -10.33 -10.20
N GLY A 126 12.84 -11.18 -9.30
CA GLY A 126 11.79 -12.15 -9.56
C GLY A 126 10.37 -11.57 -9.48
N ILE A 127 10.20 -10.32 -9.03
CA ILE A 127 8.89 -9.66 -8.95
C ILE A 127 8.69 -8.72 -10.14
N ASP A 128 7.73 -9.04 -11.01
CA ASP A 128 7.36 -8.20 -12.16
C ASP A 128 6.49 -7.01 -11.70
N LYS A 129 7.17 -5.92 -11.32
CA LYS A 129 6.51 -4.67 -10.88
C LYS A 129 5.74 -3.99 -12.01
N ASP A 130 6.25 -4.05 -13.23
CA ASP A 130 5.59 -3.48 -14.41
C ASP A 130 4.31 -4.23 -14.76
N GLY A 131 4.36 -5.56 -14.74
CA GLY A 131 3.20 -6.41 -14.93
C GLY A 131 2.15 -6.20 -13.84
N PHE A 132 2.55 -6.13 -12.59
CA PHE A 132 1.63 -5.81 -11.49
C PHE A 132 0.93 -4.47 -11.70
N CYS A 133 1.67 -3.40 -11.98
CA CYS A 133 1.11 -2.06 -12.16
C CYS A 133 0.22 -1.97 -13.41
N SER A 134 0.60 -2.60 -14.51
CA SER A 134 -0.14 -2.50 -15.79
C SER A 134 -1.37 -3.40 -15.82
N VAL A 135 -1.28 -4.61 -15.29
CA VAL A 135 -2.34 -5.63 -15.38
C VAL A 135 -3.23 -5.63 -14.14
N ILE A 136 -2.62 -5.81 -12.95
CA ILE A 136 -3.40 -5.97 -11.71
C ILE A 136 -3.96 -4.62 -11.24
N MET A 137 -3.18 -3.54 -11.42
CA MET A 137 -3.57 -2.18 -11.04
C MET A 137 -4.21 -1.40 -12.20
N GLU A 138 -4.41 -2.03 -13.35
CA GLU A 138 -5.00 -1.42 -14.56
C GLU A 138 -4.33 -0.09 -14.95
N GLY A 139 -2.99 -0.01 -14.80
CA GLY A 139 -2.21 1.19 -15.08
C GLY A 139 -2.35 2.31 -14.04
N ARG A 140 -2.98 2.06 -12.89
CA ARG A 140 -3.20 3.07 -11.82
C ARG A 140 -2.09 3.10 -10.78
N GLY A 141 -1.02 2.35 -11.00
CA GLY A 141 0.21 2.34 -10.23
C GLY A 141 1.40 2.66 -11.09
N VAL A 142 2.50 3.05 -10.46
CA VAL A 142 3.80 3.28 -11.11
C VAL A 142 4.83 2.37 -10.44
N PRO A 143 5.59 1.57 -11.20
CA PRO A 143 6.67 0.75 -10.64
C PRO A 143 7.67 1.62 -9.88
N ALA A 144 7.86 1.33 -8.60
CA ALA A 144 8.79 2.09 -7.78
C ALA A 144 10.24 1.69 -8.09
N VAL A 145 11.10 2.68 -8.24
CA VAL A 145 12.55 2.50 -8.36
C VAL A 145 13.28 2.86 -7.05
N GLY A 146 12.57 3.48 -6.11
CA GLY A 146 13.06 3.86 -4.78
C GLY A 146 11.92 4.35 -3.91
N ALA A 147 12.26 4.86 -2.73
CA ALA A 147 11.30 5.29 -1.72
C ALA A 147 10.52 6.56 -2.10
N PHE A 148 11.05 7.37 -3.00
CA PHE A 148 10.46 8.67 -3.35
C PHE A 148 10.14 8.74 -4.84
N PRO A 149 8.96 9.26 -5.22
CA PRO A 149 8.63 9.47 -6.62
C PRO A 149 9.47 10.60 -7.23
N SER A 150 9.64 10.56 -8.56
CA SER A 150 10.38 11.56 -9.33
C SER A 150 9.80 12.98 -9.27
N SER A 151 8.59 13.15 -8.75
CA SER A 151 7.99 14.45 -8.49
C SER A 151 8.66 15.24 -7.37
N PHE A 152 9.45 14.59 -6.51
CA PHE A 152 10.25 15.25 -5.50
C PHE A 152 11.63 15.62 -6.05
N SER A 153 12.18 16.77 -5.62
CA SER A 153 13.51 17.23 -6.03
C SER A 153 14.66 16.29 -5.62
N TYR A 154 14.43 15.45 -4.62
CA TYR A 154 15.32 14.38 -4.14
C TYR A 154 14.84 13.00 -4.59
N GLY A 155 13.97 12.94 -5.57
CA GLY A 155 13.43 11.69 -6.11
C GLY A 155 14.48 10.86 -6.86
N ASN A 156 14.03 9.83 -7.48
CA ASN A 156 14.80 8.64 -7.84
C ASN A 156 15.70 8.72 -9.07
N ASP A 157 15.97 9.88 -9.66
CA ASP A 157 16.72 9.97 -10.92
C ASP A 157 18.12 9.31 -10.87
N ALA A 158 18.71 9.25 -9.67
CA ALA A 158 20.01 8.60 -9.44
C ALA A 158 19.89 7.15 -8.98
N VAL A 159 18.69 6.67 -8.62
CA VAL A 159 18.46 5.31 -8.13
C VAL A 159 18.09 4.41 -9.31
N LYS A 160 18.80 3.28 -9.42
CA LYS A 160 18.48 2.24 -10.39
C LYS A 160 18.04 1.01 -9.62
N ALA A 161 16.75 0.71 -9.67
CA ALA A 161 16.25 -0.58 -9.21
C ALA A 161 16.62 -1.66 -10.24
N PRO A 162 16.90 -2.89 -9.80
CA PRO A 162 16.98 -4.02 -10.71
C PRO A 162 15.66 -4.15 -11.50
N SER A 163 15.79 -4.44 -12.79
CA SER A 163 14.63 -4.79 -13.63
C SER A 163 14.17 -6.20 -13.30
N TYR A 164 12.91 -6.49 -13.63
CA TYR A 164 12.43 -7.87 -13.65
C TYR A 164 13.27 -8.71 -14.61
N ASP A 165 13.96 -9.71 -14.08
CA ASP A 165 14.80 -10.64 -14.82
C ASP A 165 14.83 -12.01 -14.11
N PRO A 166 13.84 -12.88 -14.39
CA PRO A 166 13.75 -14.17 -13.74
C PRO A 166 14.91 -15.12 -14.07
N GLU A 167 15.55 -14.96 -15.22
CA GLU A 167 16.68 -15.80 -15.58
C GLU A 167 17.95 -15.43 -14.78
N GLU A 168 18.23 -14.14 -14.61
CA GLU A 168 19.33 -13.71 -13.74
C GLU A 168 19.00 -14.00 -12.27
N ALA A 169 17.73 -13.89 -11.87
CA ALA A 169 17.30 -14.26 -10.52
C ALA A 169 17.59 -15.75 -10.20
N LYS A 170 17.26 -16.67 -11.12
CA LYS A 170 17.59 -18.10 -10.98
C LYS A 170 19.09 -18.32 -10.85
N LYS A 171 19.88 -17.68 -11.69
CA LYS A 171 21.34 -17.80 -11.67
C LYS A 171 21.93 -17.32 -10.34
N LEU A 172 21.43 -16.20 -9.78
CA LEU A 172 21.84 -15.74 -8.45
C LEU A 172 21.53 -16.76 -7.34
N LEU A 173 20.38 -17.44 -7.44
CA LEU A 173 20.03 -18.52 -6.52
C LEU A 173 21.00 -19.71 -6.66
N GLU A 174 21.29 -20.14 -7.90
CA GLU A 174 22.24 -21.21 -8.19
C GLU A 174 23.65 -20.87 -7.66
N GLU A 175 24.14 -19.63 -7.81
CA GLU A 175 25.39 -19.15 -7.27
C GLU A 175 25.46 -19.25 -5.74
N SER A 176 24.32 -19.16 -5.08
CA SER A 176 24.18 -19.35 -3.62
C SER A 176 23.91 -20.81 -3.23
N GLY A 177 23.90 -21.73 -4.21
CA GLY A 177 23.71 -23.16 -4.00
C GLY A 177 22.25 -23.60 -3.87
N TRP A 178 21.30 -22.77 -4.29
CA TRP A 178 19.88 -23.09 -4.36
C TRP A 178 19.55 -23.63 -5.76
N THR A 179 19.16 -24.90 -5.85
CA THR A 179 18.80 -25.55 -7.12
C THR A 179 17.66 -26.53 -6.87
N ASP A 180 16.77 -26.70 -7.84
CA ASP A 180 15.71 -27.73 -7.76
C ASP A 180 16.37 -29.12 -7.97
N THR A 181 16.58 -29.86 -6.89
CA THR A 181 17.27 -31.16 -6.93
C THR A 181 16.30 -32.34 -6.97
N ASP A 182 15.05 -32.15 -6.57
CA ASP A 182 14.03 -33.22 -6.52
C ASP A 182 12.95 -33.08 -7.62
N GLY A 183 12.94 -31.98 -8.38
CA GLY A 183 12.05 -31.77 -9.51
C GLY A 183 10.65 -31.30 -9.12
N ASP A 184 10.48 -30.76 -7.92
CA ASP A 184 9.18 -30.26 -7.45
C ASP A 184 8.88 -28.82 -7.89
N GLY A 185 9.82 -28.18 -8.58
CA GLY A 185 9.71 -26.81 -9.12
C GLY A 185 10.16 -25.74 -8.16
N TYR A 186 10.67 -26.10 -6.99
CA TYR A 186 11.27 -25.17 -6.02
C TYR A 186 12.75 -25.45 -5.83
N ALA A 187 13.52 -24.40 -5.60
CA ALA A 187 14.93 -24.54 -5.30
C ALA A 187 15.11 -25.08 -3.87
N ASP A 188 16.06 -25.97 -3.70
CA ASP A 188 16.45 -26.52 -2.42
C ASP A 188 17.96 -26.46 -2.23
N LYS A 189 18.40 -26.49 -0.94
CA LYS A 189 19.78 -26.52 -0.52
C LYS A 189 19.90 -27.30 0.78
N ASP A 190 20.82 -28.25 0.82
CA ASP A 190 21.06 -29.14 1.99
C ASP A 190 19.76 -29.84 2.46
N GLY A 191 18.89 -30.23 1.51
CA GLY A 191 17.60 -30.87 1.78
C GLY A 191 16.52 -29.96 2.34
N LYS A 192 16.69 -28.64 2.27
CA LYS A 192 15.70 -27.64 2.68
C LYS A 192 15.24 -26.85 1.47
N LYS A 193 13.93 -26.78 1.30
CA LYS A 193 13.29 -25.95 0.26
C LYS A 193 13.50 -24.46 0.54
N LEU A 194 13.72 -23.68 -0.52
CA LEU A 194 13.74 -22.23 -0.45
C LEU A 194 12.33 -21.70 -0.27
N SER A 195 11.97 -21.51 0.97
CA SER A 195 10.62 -21.10 1.37
C SER A 195 10.70 -19.85 2.24
N ILE A 196 9.99 -18.80 1.85
CA ILE A 196 9.97 -17.50 2.53
C ILE A 196 8.59 -17.20 3.10
N THR A 197 8.55 -16.50 4.24
CA THR A 197 7.35 -15.95 4.83
C THR A 197 7.16 -14.50 4.38
N TRP A 198 6.08 -14.26 3.63
CA TRP A 198 5.66 -12.93 3.18
C TRP A 198 4.56 -12.40 4.09
N LEU A 199 4.91 -11.42 4.92
CA LEU A 199 3.96 -10.77 5.82
C LEU A 199 3.34 -9.55 5.15
N THR A 200 2.02 -9.42 5.24
CA THR A 200 1.26 -8.26 4.77
C THR A 200 -0.08 -8.12 5.54
N TYR A 201 -0.92 -7.17 5.15
CA TYR A 201 -2.19 -6.90 5.85
C TYR A 201 -3.34 -6.54 4.89
N PRO A 202 -4.61 -6.84 5.25
CA PRO A 202 -5.76 -6.74 4.35
C PRO A 202 -6.34 -5.32 4.22
N THR A 203 -5.96 -4.35 5.05
CA THR A 203 -6.57 -3.01 5.07
C THR A 203 -6.21 -2.12 3.87
N ARG A 204 -5.29 -2.58 3.02
CA ARG A 204 -4.96 -2.01 1.72
C ARG A 204 -5.22 -3.06 0.67
N LEU A 205 -6.14 -2.78 -0.24
CA LEU A 205 -6.62 -3.74 -1.25
C LEU A 205 -5.52 -4.26 -2.18
N GLU A 206 -4.51 -3.43 -2.41
CA GLU A 206 -3.34 -3.75 -3.23
C GLU A 206 -2.44 -4.81 -2.58
N GLN A 207 -2.37 -4.83 -1.25
CA GLN A 207 -1.43 -5.67 -0.51
C GLN A 207 -1.66 -7.17 -0.72
N PRO A 208 -2.88 -7.73 -0.53
CA PRO A 208 -3.13 -9.13 -0.81
C PRO A 208 -2.88 -9.49 -2.26
N LYS A 209 -3.32 -8.64 -3.21
CA LYS A 209 -3.09 -8.88 -4.65
C LYS A 209 -1.61 -8.89 -5.00
N LEU A 210 -0.82 -7.99 -4.40
CA LEU A 210 0.63 -7.96 -4.59
C LEU A 210 1.29 -9.23 -4.02
N ALA A 211 0.83 -9.71 -2.87
CA ALA A 211 1.35 -10.95 -2.28
C ALA A 211 1.08 -12.18 -3.17
N GLU A 212 -0.14 -12.30 -3.70
CA GLU A 212 -0.52 -13.38 -4.62
C GLU A 212 0.26 -13.30 -5.94
N TYR A 213 0.43 -12.10 -6.47
CA TYR A 213 1.21 -11.87 -7.68
C TYR A 213 2.69 -12.23 -7.49
N ALA A 214 3.29 -11.74 -6.39
CA ALA A 214 4.66 -12.08 -6.02
C ALA A 214 4.85 -13.58 -5.78
N GLN A 215 3.86 -14.25 -5.14
CA GLN A 215 3.88 -15.70 -4.96
C GLN A 215 3.94 -16.44 -6.30
N SER A 216 3.20 -15.98 -7.31
CA SER A 216 3.22 -16.56 -8.66
C SER A 216 4.56 -16.34 -9.35
N THR A 217 5.05 -15.10 -9.42
CA THR A 217 6.30 -14.79 -10.14
C THR A 217 7.54 -15.35 -9.46
N LEU A 218 7.57 -15.40 -8.14
CA LEU A 218 8.67 -15.99 -7.37
C LEU A 218 8.69 -17.52 -7.46
N LYS A 219 7.53 -18.17 -7.62
CA LYS A 219 7.47 -19.59 -7.92
C LYS A 219 8.17 -19.93 -9.23
N ASP A 220 8.05 -19.07 -10.24
CA ASP A 220 8.69 -19.29 -11.55
C ASP A 220 10.22 -19.31 -11.48
N ILE A 221 10.79 -18.76 -10.40
CA ILE A 221 12.23 -18.81 -10.12
C ILE A 221 12.60 -19.79 -9.00
N GLY A 222 11.65 -20.62 -8.55
CA GLY A 222 11.89 -21.68 -7.58
C GLY A 222 11.79 -21.24 -6.12
N ILE A 223 11.19 -20.09 -5.80
CA ILE A 223 10.95 -19.64 -4.42
C ILE A 223 9.52 -19.95 -4.00
N GLU A 224 9.36 -20.71 -2.92
CA GLU A 224 8.05 -20.89 -2.28
C GLU A 224 7.74 -19.67 -1.41
N VAL A 225 6.54 -19.10 -1.57
CA VAL A 225 6.09 -17.96 -0.77
C VAL A 225 4.90 -18.34 0.09
N ASN A 226 5.08 -18.29 1.41
CA ASN A 226 4.02 -18.48 2.39
C ASN A 226 3.46 -17.11 2.78
N VAL A 227 2.27 -16.77 2.27
CA VAL A 227 1.64 -15.48 2.52
C VAL A 227 0.95 -15.50 3.89
N ASN A 228 1.39 -14.61 4.78
CA ASN A 228 0.71 -14.27 6.03
C ASN A 228 0.04 -12.89 5.88
N ASN A 229 -1.24 -12.90 5.48
CA ASN A 229 -2.05 -11.70 5.34
C ASN A 229 -2.94 -11.54 6.59
N THR A 230 -2.51 -10.69 7.51
CA THR A 230 -3.17 -10.58 8.83
C THR A 230 -3.33 -9.13 9.27
N ALA A 231 -4.45 -8.83 9.95
CA ALA A 231 -4.66 -7.53 10.59
C ALA A 231 -3.67 -7.29 11.75
N ASP A 232 -3.15 -8.36 12.37
CA ASP A 232 -2.17 -8.29 13.46
C ASP A 232 -0.71 -8.24 12.97
N HIS A 233 -0.49 -7.80 11.73
CA HIS A 233 0.82 -7.73 11.09
C HIS A 233 1.89 -7.03 11.93
N ALA A 234 1.49 -6.02 12.73
CA ALA A 234 2.43 -5.25 13.56
C ALA A 234 3.08 -6.13 14.65
N THR A 235 2.33 -7.05 15.25
CA THR A 235 2.85 -8.01 16.24
C THR A 235 3.83 -8.98 15.59
N TYR A 236 3.47 -9.56 14.43
CA TYR A 236 4.36 -10.44 13.67
C TYR A 236 5.64 -9.73 13.25
N ALA A 237 5.53 -8.49 12.73
CA ALA A 237 6.69 -7.69 12.36
C ALA A 237 7.61 -7.41 13.55
N LYS A 238 7.05 -7.02 14.70
CA LYS A 238 7.80 -6.78 15.94
C LYS A 238 8.54 -8.02 16.45
N ASN A 239 7.91 -9.19 16.32
CA ASN A 239 8.48 -10.46 16.72
C ASN A 239 9.53 -10.99 15.71
N GLY A 240 9.61 -10.41 14.51
CA GLY A 240 10.48 -10.87 13.43
C GLY A 240 9.99 -12.17 12.76
N GLU A 241 8.69 -12.43 12.79
CA GLU A 241 8.05 -13.62 12.24
C GLU A 241 7.75 -13.44 10.74
N PHE A 242 8.76 -13.09 9.96
CA PHE A 242 8.68 -12.89 8.51
C PHE A 242 10.09 -12.94 7.90
N ASP A 243 10.16 -13.18 6.59
CA ASP A 243 11.35 -12.96 5.76
C ASP A 243 11.24 -11.67 4.97
N VAL A 244 10.06 -11.42 4.39
CA VAL A 244 9.72 -10.18 3.69
C VAL A 244 8.44 -9.60 4.28
N TYR A 245 8.51 -8.37 4.80
CA TYR A 245 7.33 -7.63 5.25
C TYR A 245 6.97 -6.55 4.25
N VAL A 246 5.83 -6.68 3.61
CA VAL A 246 5.34 -5.69 2.63
C VAL A 246 4.29 -4.80 3.25
N SER A 247 4.59 -3.52 3.23
CA SER A 247 3.75 -2.48 3.80
C SER A 247 3.62 -1.27 2.87
N SER A 248 2.76 -0.34 3.23
CA SER A 248 2.63 0.93 2.52
C SER A 248 2.82 2.12 3.44
N LEU A 249 3.56 3.10 2.97
CA LEU A 249 3.83 4.33 3.69
C LEU A 249 3.71 5.53 2.75
N THR A 250 3.17 6.63 3.25
CA THR A 250 3.38 7.94 2.63
C THR A 250 4.77 8.39 3.01
N THR A 251 5.72 8.25 2.09
CA THR A 251 7.15 8.29 2.40
C THR A 251 7.67 9.67 2.79
N ALA A 252 7.00 10.73 2.34
CA ALA A 252 7.32 12.11 2.68
C ALA A 252 6.04 12.93 2.92
N PRO A 253 5.32 12.72 4.04
CA PRO A 253 4.03 13.35 4.29
C PRO A 253 4.09 14.88 4.42
N THR A 254 5.24 15.42 4.82
CA THR A 254 5.51 16.87 4.92
C THR A 254 6.48 17.37 3.84
N GLY A 255 6.85 16.51 2.89
CA GLY A 255 7.91 16.77 1.93
C GLY A 255 9.32 16.51 2.46
N ASP A 256 9.46 16.02 3.69
CA ASP A 256 10.74 15.69 4.32
C ASP A 256 11.07 14.20 4.14
N PRO A 257 12.21 13.83 3.52
CA PRO A 257 12.61 12.45 3.33
C PRO A 257 13.02 11.73 4.62
N GLU A 258 13.35 12.43 5.69
CA GLU A 258 13.76 11.85 6.97
C GLU A 258 12.69 10.90 7.54
N TYR A 259 11.41 11.23 7.32
CA TYR A 259 10.29 10.43 7.82
C TYR A 259 10.35 8.97 7.35
N PHE A 260 10.69 8.73 6.08
CA PHE A 260 10.82 7.36 5.57
C PHE A 260 11.91 6.59 6.31
N PHE A 261 13.09 7.17 6.45
CA PHE A 261 14.23 6.48 7.07
C PHE A 261 14.01 6.22 8.55
N THR A 262 13.47 7.17 9.30
CA THR A 262 13.18 7.00 10.72
C THR A 262 12.04 6.02 11.00
N SER A 263 11.14 5.82 10.03
CA SER A 263 10.00 4.90 10.18
C SER A 263 10.29 3.47 9.72
N THR A 264 11.31 3.25 8.87
CA THR A 264 11.50 1.97 8.18
C THR A 264 12.89 1.36 8.32
N VAL A 265 13.91 2.14 8.65
CA VAL A 265 15.32 1.70 8.61
C VAL A 265 15.95 1.62 10.01
N VAL A 266 15.27 2.03 11.05
CA VAL A 266 15.78 2.04 12.43
C VAL A 266 15.35 0.78 13.20
#